data_3cc074e11ff673b2c3973d8ebbfb2eed
#
_entry.id   3cc074e11ff673b2c3973d8ebbfb2eed
#
_cell.length_a   1.000
_cell.length_b   1.000
_cell.length_c   1.000
_cell.angle_alpha   90.00
_cell.angle_beta   90.00
_cell.angle_gamma   90.00
#
_symmetry.space_group_name_H-M   'P 1'
#
loop_
_entity.id
_entity.type
_entity.pdbx_description
1 polymer ?
#
loop_
_entity_poly.entity_id
_entity_poly.type
_entity_poly.pdbx_seq_one_letter_code
_entity_poly.pdbx_strand_id
1 'polypeptide(L)'
;MGTLEYALIPRGKKRLKLLSTGAWETAVVELDGATIWTMESRSQLDRGHRIRLPDGSDLMLKLAQAYGSTELTVTRDGVPLPGSPTDPTERANQATYLILIFAPLTAFLALAAELTDLDVVGEISLGWPSLGIAALYAVLGALTLRRSKAALLLAIGLFLLDTAGVVFLGEEDIGVAAIGVLFLRAVLVIPLLRGVPAVESLARHRRVGAARAAADEAAERAREARREESLQRDEPGEDAK
;
A
#
# COMPACT_ATOMS: atom_id res chain seq x y z
N MET A 1 -16.88 -17.85 -9.11
CA MET A 1 -16.83 -17.80 -7.64
C MET A 1 -15.46 -17.32 -7.24
N GLY A 2 -15.35 -16.18 -6.56
CA GLY A 2 -14.08 -15.61 -6.10
C GLY A 2 -13.81 -16.03 -4.67
N THR A 3 -12.57 -16.45 -4.37
CA THR A 3 -12.15 -16.79 -3.01
C THR A 3 -11.02 -15.84 -2.62
N LEU A 4 -11.21 -15.12 -1.52
CA LEU A 4 -10.19 -14.27 -0.92
C LEU A 4 -9.81 -14.84 0.44
N GLU A 5 -8.51 -14.95 0.70
CA GLU A 5 -8.00 -15.51 1.96
C GLU A 5 -7.13 -14.47 2.67
N TYR A 6 -7.44 -14.22 3.94
CA TYR A 6 -6.74 -13.23 4.75
C TYR A 6 -6.14 -13.84 6.02
N ALA A 7 -5.00 -13.30 6.42
CA ALA A 7 -4.43 -13.51 7.74
C ALA A 7 -5.04 -12.51 8.73
N LEU A 8 -5.39 -12.97 9.94
CA LEU A 8 -5.91 -12.07 10.99
C LEU A 8 -4.82 -11.21 11.64
N ILE A 9 -3.56 -11.63 11.52
CA ILE A 9 -2.38 -10.93 12.04
C ILE A 9 -1.29 -10.89 10.97
N PRO A 10 -0.42 -9.87 10.96
CA PRO A 10 0.71 -9.81 10.02
C PRO A 10 1.57 -11.06 10.08
N ARG A 11 1.89 -11.63 8.91
CA ARG A 11 2.65 -12.89 8.75
C ARG A 11 2.01 -14.12 9.40
N GLY A 12 0.76 -14.05 9.82
CA GLY A 12 -0.01 -15.19 10.35
C GLY A 12 -0.51 -16.12 9.25
N LYS A 13 -1.06 -17.27 9.66
CA LYS A 13 -1.77 -18.17 8.73
C LYS A 13 -3.04 -17.51 8.22
N LYS A 14 -3.39 -17.77 6.96
CA LYS A 14 -4.64 -17.34 6.37
C LYS A 14 -5.77 -18.21 6.92
N ARG A 15 -6.53 -17.66 7.83
CA ARG A 15 -7.62 -18.37 8.55
C ARG A 15 -8.99 -17.88 8.14
N LEU A 16 -9.07 -16.64 7.63
CA LEU A 16 -10.31 -16.03 7.19
C LEU A 16 -10.44 -16.22 5.68
N LYS A 17 -11.51 -16.88 5.26
CA LYS A 17 -11.88 -17.04 3.86
C LYS A 17 -13.14 -16.24 3.57
N LEU A 18 -13.14 -15.54 2.45
CA LEU A 18 -14.30 -14.83 1.96
C LEU A 18 -14.61 -15.35 0.56
N LEU A 19 -15.76 -15.99 0.44
CA LEU A 19 -16.28 -16.54 -0.79
C LEU A 19 -17.30 -15.55 -1.37
N SER A 20 -17.17 -15.18 -2.64
CA SER A 20 -18.12 -14.28 -3.30
C SER A 20 -18.50 -14.77 -4.68
N THR A 21 -19.72 -14.48 -5.10
CA THR A 21 -20.21 -14.70 -6.46
C THR A 21 -20.62 -13.40 -7.10
N GLY A 22 -20.44 -13.30 -8.43
CA GLY A 22 -20.76 -12.08 -9.18
C GLY A 22 -20.00 -10.84 -8.67
N ALA A 23 -20.57 -9.67 -8.89
CA ALA A 23 -20.06 -8.40 -8.37
C ALA A 23 -20.54 -8.15 -6.92
N TRP A 24 -20.27 -9.07 -5.99
CA TRP A 24 -20.75 -9.04 -4.60
C TRP A 24 -22.26 -9.27 -4.48
N GLU A 25 -22.82 -10.20 -5.25
CA GLU A 25 -24.23 -10.59 -5.14
C GLU A 25 -24.45 -11.52 -3.94
N THR A 26 -23.51 -12.41 -3.69
CA THR A 26 -23.44 -13.23 -2.48
C THR A 26 -22.07 -13.17 -1.86
N ALA A 27 -21.98 -13.24 -0.54
CA ALA A 27 -20.73 -13.35 0.17
C ALA A 27 -20.90 -14.25 1.40
N VAL A 28 -19.91 -15.13 1.61
CA VAL A 28 -19.84 -16.00 2.79
C VAL A 28 -18.49 -15.79 3.43
N VAL A 29 -18.47 -15.63 4.74
CA VAL A 29 -17.25 -15.50 5.53
C VAL A 29 -17.06 -16.75 6.36
N GLU A 30 -15.91 -17.38 6.18
CA GLU A 30 -15.50 -18.57 6.93
C GLU A 30 -14.27 -18.25 7.76
N LEU A 31 -14.24 -18.73 8.99
CA LEU A 31 -13.08 -18.70 9.87
C LEU A 31 -12.70 -20.15 10.23
N ASP A 32 -11.47 -20.53 9.89
CA ASP A 32 -10.95 -21.91 10.10
C ASP A 32 -11.84 -22.99 9.48
N GLY A 33 -12.51 -22.68 8.36
CA GLY A 33 -13.43 -23.59 7.68
C GLY A 33 -14.85 -23.60 8.23
N ALA A 34 -15.15 -22.88 9.30
CA ALA A 34 -16.51 -22.71 9.82
C ALA A 34 -17.12 -21.42 9.28
N THR A 35 -18.34 -21.49 8.74
CA THR A 35 -19.09 -20.32 8.30
C THR A 35 -19.49 -19.49 9.51
N ILE A 36 -19.03 -18.24 9.57
CA ILE A 36 -19.35 -17.29 10.64
C ILE A 36 -20.38 -16.25 10.21
N TRP A 37 -20.54 -16.05 8.91
CA TRP A 37 -21.52 -15.13 8.36
C TRP A 37 -21.83 -15.43 6.89
N THR A 38 -23.09 -15.22 6.53
CA THR A 38 -23.57 -15.29 5.13
C THR A 38 -24.33 -14.00 4.82
N MET A 39 -24.03 -13.41 3.69
CA MET A 39 -24.68 -12.18 3.23
C MET A 39 -26.11 -12.46 2.79
N GLU A 40 -27.06 -11.71 3.33
CA GLU A 40 -28.48 -11.76 2.91
C GLU A 40 -28.75 -10.76 1.77
N SER A 41 -28.08 -9.63 1.78
CA SER A 41 -28.21 -8.60 0.73
C SER A 41 -26.96 -7.76 0.59
N ARG A 42 -26.69 -7.28 -0.62
CA ARG A 42 -25.57 -6.38 -0.92
C ARG A 42 -25.57 -5.10 -0.07
N SER A 43 -26.75 -4.60 0.29
CA SER A 43 -26.90 -3.40 1.12
C SER A 43 -26.24 -3.52 2.49
N GLN A 44 -26.02 -4.74 3.01
CA GLN A 44 -25.28 -4.96 4.25
C GLN A 44 -23.81 -4.57 4.10
N LEU A 45 -23.17 -4.92 2.97
CA LEU A 45 -21.80 -4.54 2.68
C LEU A 45 -21.67 -3.06 2.34
N ASP A 46 -22.64 -2.45 1.66
CA ASP A 46 -22.62 -1.01 1.33
C ASP A 46 -22.65 -0.15 2.60
N ARG A 47 -23.45 -0.54 3.59
CA ARG A 47 -23.53 0.16 4.89
C ARG A 47 -22.36 -0.17 5.81
N GLY A 48 -21.71 -1.31 5.58
CA GLY A 48 -20.71 -1.90 6.44
C GLY A 48 -21.33 -2.84 7.47
N HIS A 49 -20.93 -4.11 7.39
CA HIS A 49 -21.38 -5.16 8.29
C HIS A 49 -20.29 -5.52 9.29
N ARG A 50 -20.66 -5.61 10.58
CA ARG A 50 -19.75 -5.96 11.67
C ARG A 50 -20.03 -7.38 12.14
N ILE A 51 -19.00 -8.19 12.22
CA ILE A 51 -19.02 -9.57 12.68
C ILE A 51 -18.11 -9.65 13.91
N ARG A 52 -18.61 -10.13 15.02
CA ARG A 52 -17.79 -10.38 16.20
C ARG A 52 -17.10 -11.73 16.08
N LEU A 53 -15.77 -11.72 16.12
CA LEU A 53 -14.98 -12.95 16.06
C LEU A 53 -14.97 -13.66 17.43
N PRO A 54 -14.67 -14.99 17.47
CA PRO A 54 -14.61 -15.76 18.71
C PRO A 54 -13.58 -15.25 19.73
N ASP A 55 -12.56 -14.55 19.27
CA ASP A 55 -11.53 -13.91 20.11
C ASP A 55 -11.97 -12.56 20.71
N GLY A 56 -13.22 -12.14 20.45
CA GLY A 56 -13.80 -10.90 20.92
C GLY A 56 -13.50 -9.66 20.06
N SER A 57 -12.66 -9.78 19.02
CA SER A 57 -12.39 -8.70 18.09
C SER A 57 -13.53 -8.50 17.08
N ASP A 58 -13.65 -7.28 16.53
CA ASP A 58 -14.67 -6.92 15.57
C ASP A 58 -14.09 -6.93 14.14
N LEU A 59 -14.66 -7.77 13.28
CA LEU A 59 -14.40 -7.78 11.84
C LEU A 59 -15.43 -6.90 11.15
N MET A 60 -15.01 -5.88 10.41
CA MET A 60 -15.90 -5.03 9.62
C MET A 60 -15.67 -5.27 8.13
N LEU A 61 -16.74 -5.54 7.41
CA LEU A 61 -16.79 -5.70 5.96
C LEU A 61 -17.55 -4.52 5.36
N LYS A 62 -16.95 -3.81 4.42
CA LYS A 62 -17.61 -2.68 3.77
C LYS A 62 -17.18 -2.59 2.31
N LEU A 63 -18.14 -2.38 1.40
CA LEU A 63 -17.84 -2.00 0.02
C LEU A 63 -17.52 -0.51 -0.04
N ALA A 64 -16.39 -0.18 -0.61
CA ALA A 64 -15.98 1.20 -0.86
C ALA A 64 -15.78 1.40 -2.36
N GLN A 65 -16.27 2.51 -2.89
CA GLN A 65 -15.93 2.93 -4.23
C GLN A 65 -14.59 3.66 -4.21
N ALA A 66 -13.63 3.17 -4.98
CA ALA A 66 -12.33 3.78 -5.11
C ALA A 66 -11.89 3.75 -6.58
N TYR A 67 -11.63 4.93 -7.14
CA TYR A 67 -11.11 5.10 -8.52
C TYR A 67 -11.92 4.33 -9.59
N GLY A 68 -13.26 4.40 -9.52
CA GLY A 68 -14.16 3.77 -10.47
C GLY A 68 -14.38 2.26 -10.29
N SER A 69 -13.78 1.65 -9.27
CA SER A 69 -14.00 0.25 -8.91
C SER A 69 -14.60 0.11 -7.51
N THR A 70 -15.43 -0.95 -7.33
CA THR A 70 -15.94 -1.31 -6.01
C THR A 70 -14.96 -2.29 -5.35
N GLU A 71 -14.38 -1.88 -4.24
CA GLU A 71 -13.42 -2.70 -3.47
C GLU A 71 -14.00 -3.08 -2.12
N LEU A 72 -13.75 -4.32 -1.70
CA LEU A 72 -14.11 -4.75 -0.36
C LEU A 72 -13.03 -4.32 0.63
N THR A 73 -13.44 -3.50 1.59
CA THR A 73 -12.64 -3.14 2.75
C THR A 73 -12.90 -4.15 3.86
N VAL A 74 -11.85 -4.80 4.34
CA VAL A 74 -11.92 -5.74 5.47
C VAL A 74 -11.02 -5.21 6.57
N THR A 75 -11.62 -4.85 7.71
CA THR A 75 -10.85 -4.35 8.86
C THR A 75 -11.15 -5.18 10.10
N ARG A 76 -10.15 -5.32 10.97
CA ARG A 76 -10.27 -5.92 12.29
C ARG A 76 -9.97 -4.85 13.33
N ASP A 77 -10.91 -4.56 14.21
CA ASP A 77 -10.83 -3.47 15.20
C ASP A 77 -10.42 -2.12 14.56
N GLY A 78 -10.94 -1.86 13.33
CA GLY A 78 -10.65 -0.65 12.57
C GLY A 78 -9.31 -0.65 11.80
N VAL A 79 -8.49 -1.71 11.93
CA VAL A 79 -7.22 -1.86 11.22
C VAL A 79 -7.43 -2.76 9.98
N PRO A 80 -7.01 -2.35 8.77
CA PRO A 80 -7.09 -3.17 7.57
C PRO A 80 -6.38 -4.52 7.75
N LEU A 81 -7.02 -5.61 7.31
CA LEU A 81 -6.40 -6.93 7.37
C LEU A 81 -5.20 -7.01 6.42
N PRO A 82 -4.13 -7.70 6.84
CA PRO A 82 -2.96 -7.93 6.00
C PRO A 82 -3.32 -8.63 4.69
N GLY A 83 -2.84 -8.09 3.57
CA GLY A 83 -3.13 -8.60 2.23
C GLY A 83 -4.52 -8.25 1.69
N SER A 84 -5.31 -7.44 2.40
CA SER A 84 -6.58 -6.92 1.85
C SER A 84 -6.32 -5.85 0.77
N PRO A 85 -7.26 -5.63 -0.17
CA PRO A 85 -7.12 -4.57 -1.17
C PRO A 85 -6.96 -3.16 -0.56
N THR A 86 -7.33 -3.01 0.70
CA THR A 86 -7.21 -1.76 1.45
C THR A 86 -6.01 -1.72 2.40
N ASP A 87 -5.21 -2.78 2.46
CA ASP A 87 -3.98 -2.81 3.24
C ASP A 87 -3.01 -1.75 2.71
N PRO A 88 -2.66 -0.72 3.51
CA PRO A 88 -1.74 0.32 3.06
C PRO A 88 -0.34 -0.22 2.76
N THR A 89 0.07 -1.32 3.40
CA THR A 89 1.37 -1.94 3.13
C THR A 89 1.39 -2.53 1.73
N GLU A 90 0.33 -3.25 1.36
CA GLU A 90 0.22 -3.89 0.04
C GLU A 90 0.14 -2.85 -1.07
N ARG A 91 -0.68 -1.81 -0.91
CA ARG A 91 -0.78 -0.70 -1.88
C ARG A 91 0.54 0.04 -2.07
N ALA A 92 1.26 0.30 -0.97
CA ALA A 92 2.57 0.93 -1.05
C ALA A 92 3.60 0.03 -1.74
N ASN A 93 3.55 -1.29 -1.51
CA ASN A 93 4.40 -2.26 -2.18
C ASN A 93 4.09 -2.32 -3.68
N GLN A 94 2.81 -2.40 -4.08
CA GLN A 94 2.40 -2.41 -5.48
C GLN A 94 2.92 -1.19 -6.22
N ALA A 95 2.75 0.02 -5.67
CA ALA A 95 3.29 1.24 -6.26
C ALA A 95 4.82 1.19 -6.40
N THR A 96 5.51 0.68 -5.39
CA THR A 96 6.98 0.55 -5.40
C THR A 96 7.44 -0.45 -6.45
N TYR A 97 6.81 -1.62 -6.53
CA TYR A 97 7.17 -2.66 -7.53
C TYR A 97 6.93 -2.17 -8.95
N LEU A 98 5.86 -1.42 -9.20
CA LEU A 98 5.65 -0.81 -10.51
C LEU A 98 6.81 0.11 -10.90
N ILE A 99 7.24 1.01 -10.03
CA ILE A 99 8.37 1.90 -10.31
C ILE A 99 9.65 1.08 -10.58
N LEU A 100 9.90 0.04 -9.78
CA LEU A 100 11.08 -0.82 -9.94
C LEU A 100 11.04 -1.66 -11.22
N ILE A 101 9.87 -2.05 -11.72
CA ILE A 101 9.73 -2.75 -13.01
C ILE A 101 9.93 -1.79 -14.18
N PHE A 102 9.50 -0.54 -14.04
CA PHE A 102 9.71 0.46 -15.10
C PHE A 102 11.18 0.78 -15.35
N ALA A 103 12.01 0.80 -14.32
CA ALA A 103 13.44 1.09 -14.47
C ALA A 103 14.15 0.11 -15.43
N PRO A 104 14.16 -1.21 -15.21
CA PRO A 104 14.80 -2.15 -16.12
C PRO A 104 14.10 -2.24 -17.48
N LEU A 105 12.78 -2.06 -17.54
CA LEU A 105 12.04 -2.06 -18.79
C LEU A 105 12.47 -0.88 -19.68
N THR A 106 12.52 0.33 -19.11
CA THR A 106 12.98 1.52 -19.85
C THR A 106 14.45 1.38 -20.26
N ALA A 107 15.31 0.86 -19.37
CA ALA A 107 16.71 0.63 -19.70
C ALA A 107 16.87 -0.40 -20.84
N PHE A 108 16.10 -1.49 -20.79
CA PHE A 108 16.11 -2.52 -21.82
C PHE A 108 15.67 -1.96 -23.17
N LEU A 109 14.57 -1.20 -23.21
CA LEU A 109 14.07 -0.60 -24.44
C LEU A 109 15.06 0.43 -25.02
N ALA A 110 15.68 1.24 -24.16
CA ALA A 110 16.70 2.20 -24.58
C ALA A 110 17.93 1.50 -25.19
N LEU A 111 18.39 0.42 -24.55
CA LEU A 111 19.53 -0.35 -25.04
C LEU A 111 19.19 -1.13 -26.33
N ALA A 112 18.00 -1.71 -26.41
CA ALA A 112 17.54 -2.42 -27.61
C ALA A 112 17.45 -1.46 -28.81
N ALA A 113 16.91 -0.25 -28.62
CA ALA A 113 16.86 0.76 -29.68
C ALA A 113 18.25 1.15 -30.17
N GLU A 114 19.20 1.36 -29.24
CA GLU A 114 20.58 1.72 -29.59
C GLU A 114 21.35 0.60 -30.35
N LEU A 115 21.11 -0.67 -29.95
CA LEU A 115 21.82 -1.81 -30.58
C LEU A 115 21.26 -2.26 -31.92
N THR A 116 20.00 -1.97 -32.21
CA THR A 116 19.31 -2.49 -33.38
C THR A 116 19.04 -1.46 -34.46
N ASP A 117 19.42 -0.19 -34.25
CA ASP A 117 19.04 0.94 -35.12
C ASP A 117 17.53 0.91 -35.48
N LEU A 118 16.74 0.23 -34.66
CA LEU A 118 15.30 0.17 -34.84
C LEU A 118 14.69 1.42 -34.23
N ASP A 119 14.26 2.34 -35.09
CA ASP A 119 13.28 3.36 -34.74
C ASP A 119 11.93 2.67 -34.43
N VAL A 120 11.88 1.93 -33.31
CA VAL A 120 10.76 1.04 -32.94
C VAL A 120 9.45 1.81 -32.74
N VAL A 121 9.54 3.10 -32.45
CA VAL A 121 8.37 3.96 -32.29
C VAL A 121 8.73 5.34 -32.85
N GLY A 122 8.63 5.54 -34.16
CA GLY A 122 8.95 6.77 -34.87
C GLY A 122 9.20 7.98 -33.97
N GLU A 123 10.37 8.57 -34.09
CA GLU A 123 10.79 9.86 -33.46
C GLU A 123 10.86 9.98 -31.91
N ILE A 124 10.37 9.00 -31.13
CA ILE A 124 10.73 8.94 -29.71
C ILE A 124 12.18 8.45 -29.67
N SER A 125 13.13 9.35 -29.53
CA SER A 125 14.55 9.02 -29.41
C SER A 125 14.78 8.20 -28.13
N LEU A 126 14.51 6.90 -28.22
CA LEU A 126 14.94 5.91 -27.24
C LEU A 126 16.45 5.77 -27.40
N GLY A 127 17.23 6.43 -26.62
CA GLY A 127 18.69 6.40 -26.70
C GLY A 127 19.30 6.65 -25.34
N TRP A 128 20.54 7.09 -25.31
CA TRP A 128 21.28 7.43 -24.07
C TRP A 128 20.49 8.28 -23.05
N PRO A 129 19.64 9.27 -23.43
CA PRO A 129 18.83 10.00 -22.48
C PRO A 129 17.84 9.12 -21.69
N SER A 130 17.29 8.10 -22.36
CA SER A 130 16.33 7.17 -21.70
C SER A 130 16.99 6.28 -20.65
N LEU A 131 18.30 6.00 -20.78
CA LEU A 131 19.06 5.33 -19.70
C LEU A 131 19.18 6.21 -18.46
N GLY A 132 19.31 7.53 -18.63
CA GLY A 132 19.28 8.48 -17.53
C GLY A 132 17.92 8.47 -16.80
N ILE A 133 16.82 8.42 -17.54
CA ILE A 133 15.47 8.29 -17.00
C ILE A 133 15.29 6.95 -16.28
N ALA A 134 15.77 5.85 -16.84
CA ALA A 134 15.74 4.53 -16.22
C ALA A 134 16.51 4.50 -14.88
N ALA A 135 17.70 5.12 -14.85
CA ALA A 135 18.48 5.24 -13.62
C ALA A 135 17.74 6.08 -12.55
N LEU A 136 17.07 7.16 -12.96
CA LEU A 136 16.26 7.98 -12.07
C LEU A 136 15.07 7.18 -11.49
N TYR A 137 14.36 6.38 -12.31
CA TYR A 137 13.32 5.47 -11.81
C TYR A 137 13.89 4.44 -10.83
N ALA A 138 15.06 3.88 -11.08
CA ALA A 138 15.70 2.93 -10.16
C ALA A 138 15.98 3.57 -8.80
N VAL A 139 16.53 4.79 -8.78
CA VAL A 139 16.80 5.55 -7.54
C VAL A 139 15.50 5.88 -6.81
N LEU A 140 14.49 6.40 -7.52
CA LEU A 140 13.19 6.74 -6.94
C LEU A 140 12.49 5.48 -6.41
N GLY A 141 12.56 4.36 -7.12
CA GLY A 141 12.05 3.07 -6.68
C GLY A 141 12.73 2.60 -5.39
N ALA A 142 14.06 2.68 -5.32
CA ALA A 142 14.82 2.34 -4.11
C ALA A 142 14.46 3.25 -2.92
N LEU A 143 14.25 4.54 -3.14
CA LEU A 143 13.80 5.47 -2.10
C LEU A 143 12.35 5.19 -1.68
N THR A 144 11.50 4.75 -2.61
CA THR A 144 10.11 4.36 -2.30
C THR A 144 10.05 3.09 -1.45
N LEU A 145 11.00 2.15 -1.61
CA LEU A 145 11.16 1.01 -0.69
C LEU A 145 11.35 1.47 0.76
N ARG A 146 12.01 2.61 0.97
CA ARG A 146 12.18 3.22 2.30
C ARG A 146 10.93 3.98 2.77
N ARG A 147 9.79 3.85 2.05
CA ARG A 147 8.51 4.52 2.35
C ARG A 147 8.58 6.04 2.27
N SER A 148 9.41 6.59 1.39
CA SER A 148 9.50 8.02 1.14
C SER A 148 8.32 8.48 0.28
N LYS A 149 7.44 9.31 0.86
CA LYS A 149 6.31 9.94 0.12
C LYS A 149 6.83 10.87 -0.98
N ALA A 150 7.91 11.62 -0.71
CA ALA A 150 8.49 12.52 -1.69
C ALA A 150 9.01 11.76 -2.93
N ALA A 151 9.70 10.63 -2.73
CA ALA A 151 10.18 9.80 -3.83
C ALA A 151 9.04 9.25 -4.68
N LEU A 152 7.94 8.82 -4.06
CA LEU A 152 6.75 8.35 -4.79
C LEU A 152 6.10 9.48 -5.60
N LEU A 153 5.96 10.68 -5.03
CA LEU A 153 5.41 11.83 -5.75
C LEU A 153 6.31 12.27 -6.91
N LEU A 154 7.63 12.27 -6.71
CA LEU A 154 8.59 12.56 -7.77
C LEU A 154 8.53 11.52 -8.89
N ALA A 155 8.39 10.23 -8.55
CA ALA A 155 8.24 9.17 -9.55
C ALA A 155 6.94 9.33 -10.36
N ILE A 156 5.83 9.69 -9.72
CA ILE A 156 4.57 9.99 -10.39
C ILE A 156 4.73 11.22 -11.30
N GLY A 157 5.36 12.29 -10.79
CA GLY A 157 5.61 13.50 -11.57
C GLY A 157 6.48 13.24 -12.81
N LEU A 158 7.55 12.47 -12.64
CA LEU A 158 8.40 12.04 -13.76
C LEU A 158 7.62 11.21 -14.78
N PHE A 159 6.79 10.28 -14.31
CA PHE A 159 5.97 9.43 -15.17
C PHE A 159 4.94 10.24 -15.97
N LEU A 160 4.32 11.25 -15.35
CA LEU A 160 3.39 12.15 -16.02
C LEU A 160 4.10 13.06 -17.00
N LEU A 161 5.29 13.56 -16.64
CA LEU A 161 6.11 14.41 -17.54
C LEU A 161 6.55 13.62 -18.77
N ASP A 162 7.03 12.39 -18.59
CA ASP A 162 7.40 11.49 -19.68
C ASP A 162 6.19 11.15 -20.57
N THR A 163 5.00 10.97 -19.97
CA THR A 163 3.75 10.76 -20.73
C THR A 163 3.35 12.03 -21.50
N ALA A 164 3.49 13.20 -20.88
CA ALA A 164 3.21 14.48 -21.55
C ALA A 164 4.17 14.72 -22.73
N GLY A 165 5.45 14.36 -22.58
CA GLY A 165 6.43 14.42 -23.66
C GLY A 165 5.97 13.65 -24.90
N VAL A 166 5.47 12.43 -24.72
CA VAL A 166 4.94 11.62 -25.84
C VAL A 166 3.74 12.29 -26.53
N VAL A 167 2.87 12.96 -25.76
CA VAL A 167 1.66 13.60 -26.30
C VAL A 167 1.95 14.92 -27.01
N PHE A 168 2.83 15.74 -26.44
CA PHE A 168 3.04 17.12 -26.92
C PHE A 168 4.22 17.28 -27.87
N LEU A 169 5.19 16.36 -27.83
CA LEU A 169 6.38 16.40 -28.69
C LEU A 169 6.34 15.35 -29.81
N GLY A 170 5.37 14.44 -29.76
CA GLY A 170 5.12 13.50 -30.88
C GLY A 170 4.55 14.25 -32.08
N GLU A 171 4.99 13.90 -33.31
CA GLU A 171 4.48 14.51 -34.53
C GLU A 171 2.98 14.20 -34.76
N GLU A 172 2.37 14.94 -35.75
CA GLU A 172 0.93 14.97 -35.99
C GLU A 172 0.25 13.62 -36.25
N ASP A 173 0.99 12.56 -36.57
CA ASP A 173 0.46 11.21 -36.77
C ASP A 173 0.68 10.31 -35.53
N ILE A 174 -0.18 10.45 -34.54
CA ILE A 174 -0.22 9.52 -33.40
C ILE A 174 -0.69 8.13 -33.91
N GLY A 175 0.24 7.26 -34.25
CA GLY A 175 -0.03 5.91 -34.70
C GLY A 175 -0.75 5.07 -33.61
N VAL A 176 -1.40 3.98 -34.04
CA VAL A 176 -2.13 3.05 -33.14
C VAL A 176 -1.26 2.55 -31.97
N ALA A 177 0.05 2.40 -32.21
CA ALA A 177 1.01 2.00 -31.18
C ALA A 177 1.13 3.03 -30.06
N ALA A 178 1.16 4.33 -30.38
CA ALA A 178 1.24 5.40 -29.39
C ALA A 178 -0.03 5.48 -28.51
N ILE A 179 -1.21 5.25 -29.11
CA ILE A 179 -2.48 5.16 -28.36
C ILE A 179 -2.42 4.01 -27.35
N GLY A 180 -1.90 2.84 -27.75
CA GLY A 180 -1.72 1.69 -26.86
C GLY A 180 -0.79 2.00 -25.68
N VAL A 181 0.33 2.68 -25.92
CA VAL A 181 1.28 3.10 -24.90
C VAL A 181 0.63 4.10 -23.94
N LEU A 182 -0.10 5.09 -24.44
CA LEU A 182 -0.82 6.08 -23.61
C LEU A 182 -1.89 5.42 -22.73
N PHE A 183 -2.65 4.48 -23.30
CA PHE A 183 -3.64 3.71 -22.53
C PHE A 183 -2.98 2.90 -21.41
N LEU A 184 -1.90 2.17 -21.74
CA LEU A 184 -1.14 1.42 -20.74
C LEU A 184 -0.62 2.34 -19.63
N ARG A 185 -0.06 3.49 -19.99
CA ARG A 185 0.42 4.49 -19.02
C ARG A 185 -0.70 5.01 -18.15
N ALA A 186 -1.87 5.34 -18.70
CA ALA A 186 -3.03 5.79 -17.94
C ALA A 186 -3.49 4.74 -16.91
N VAL A 187 -3.51 3.46 -17.29
CA VAL A 187 -3.85 2.36 -16.38
C VAL A 187 -2.84 2.25 -15.24
N LEU A 188 -1.56 2.45 -15.52
CA LEU A 188 -0.48 2.32 -14.54
C LEU A 188 -0.38 3.50 -13.57
N VAL A 189 -0.90 4.68 -13.91
CA VAL A 189 -1.00 5.82 -12.99
C VAL A 189 -1.91 5.51 -11.80
N ILE A 190 -2.98 4.76 -11.99
CA ILE A 190 -3.96 4.46 -10.94
C ILE A 190 -3.32 3.81 -9.70
N PRO A 191 -2.59 2.69 -9.79
CA PRO A 191 -1.96 2.08 -8.63
C PRO A 191 -0.85 2.96 -8.00
N LEU A 192 -0.16 3.78 -8.80
CA LEU A 192 0.81 4.74 -8.28
C LEU A 192 0.13 5.80 -7.40
N LEU A 193 -0.97 6.38 -7.87
CA LEU A 193 -1.77 7.35 -7.10
C LEU A 193 -2.35 6.72 -5.83
N ARG A 194 -2.79 5.46 -5.88
CA ARG A 194 -3.26 4.71 -4.71
C ARG A 194 -2.15 4.48 -3.67
N GLY A 195 -0.90 4.43 -4.08
CA GLY A 195 0.26 4.31 -3.20
C GLY A 195 0.47 5.52 -2.29
N VAL A 196 0.11 6.74 -2.74
CA VAL A 196 0.36 7.98 -1.98
C VAL A 196 -0.32 7.99 -0.61
N PRO A 197 -1.67 7.84 -0.51
CA PRO A 197 -2.34 7.78 0.79
C PRO A 197 -1.91 6.57 1.63
N ALA A 198 -1.51 5.47 0.99
CA ALA A 198 -1.00 4.29 1.68
C ALA A 198 0.32 4.57 2.40
N VAL A 199 1.29 5.20 1.74
CA VAL A 199 2.57 5.60 2.36
C VAL A 199 2.33 6.60 3.49
N GLU A 200 1.40 7.54 3.32
CA GLU A 200 1.07 8.52 4.36
C GLU A 200 0.44 7.86 5.61
N SER A 201 -0.49 6.93 5.41
CA SER A 201 -1.11 6.19 6.52
C SER A 201 -0.09 5.35 7.27
N LEU A 202 0.85 4.68 6.59
CA LEU A 202 1.94 3.94 7.21
C LEU A 202 2.88 4.84 8.02
N ALA A 203 3.21 6.03 7.50
CA ALA A 203 4.02 7.01 8.22
C ALA A 203 3.32 7.51 9.48
N ARG A 204 2.00 7.74 9.41
CA ARG A 204 1.17 8.14 10.55
C ARG A 204 1.12 7.06 11.63
N HIS A 205 0.88 5.79 11.25
CA HIS A 205 0.87 4.67 12.19
C HIS A 205 2.22 4.49 12.89
N ARG A 206 3.34 4.64 12.17
CA ARG A 206 4.69 4.60 12.78
C ARG A 206 4.88 5.70 13.82
N ARG A 207 4.45 6.94 13.52
CA ARG A 207 4.56 8.07 14.47
C ARG A 207 3.72 7.83 15.74
N VAL A 208 2.50 7.33 15.59
CA VAL A 208 1.62 7.01 16.72
C VAL A 208 2.21 5.86 17.54
N GLY A 209 2.73 4.82 16.89
CA GLY A 209 3.40 3.71 17.56
C GLY A 209 4.65 4.15 18.34
N ALA A 210 5.49 4.99 17.74
CA ALA A 210 6.68 5.53 18.40
C ALA A 210 6.31 6.45 19.58
N ALA A 211 5.27 7.27 19.44
CA ALA A 211 4.80 8.13 20.52
C ALA A 211 4.25 7.32 21.70
N ARG A 212 3.52 6.22 21.43
CA ARG A 212 3.05 5.30 22.48
C ARG A 212 4.22 4.62 23.20
N ALA A 213 5.17 4.06 22.44
CA ALA A 213 6.34 3.43 23.03
C ALA A 213 7.15 4.40 23.91
N ALA A 214 7.32 5.65 23.48
CA ALA A 214 7.98 6.68 24.29
C ALA A 214 7.17 7.05 25.55
N ALA A 215 5.84 7.07 25.47
CA ALA A 215 4.97 7.33 26.62
C ALA A 215 5.02 6.18 27.64
N ASP A 216 5.03 4.93 27.15
CA ASP A 216 5.12 3.74 28.02
C ASP A 216 6.49 3.70 28.72
N GLU A 217 7.58 3.99 28.03
CA GLU A 217 8.93 4.08 28.61
C GLU A 217 9.03 5.20 29.66
N ALA A 218 8.42 6.36 29.39
CA ALA A 218 8.37 7.46 30.35
C ALA A 218 7.57 7.10 31.59
N ALA A 219 6.44 6.38 31.42
CA ALA A 219 5.61 5.92 32.54
C ALA A 219 6.34 4.88 33.40
N GLU A 220 7.12 4.00 32.77
CA GLU A 220 7.93 3.00 33.49
C GLU A 220 9.03 3.67 34.31
N ARG A 221 9.78 4.59 33.73
CA ARG A 221 10.80 5.40 34.47
C ARG A 221 10.18 6.17 35.64
N ALA A 222 8.98 6.72 35.45
CA ALA A 222 8.27 7.42 36.53
C ALA A 222 7.84 6.48 37.67
N ARG A 223 7.47 5.24 37.34
CA ARG A 223 7.15 4.21 38.36
C ARG A 223 8.41 3.75 39.11
N GLU A 224 9.52 3.58 38.44
CA GLU A 224 10.81 3.24 39.05
C GLU A 224 11.27 4.34 40.00
N ALA A 225 11.26 5.60 39.58
CA ALA A 225 11.62 6.74 40.40
C ALA A 225 10.75 6.85 41.70
N ARG A 226 9.44 6.62 41.56
CA ARG A 226 8.55 6.60 42.76
C ARG A 226 8.86 5.43 43.69
N ARG A 227 9.27 4.31 43.15
CA ARG A 227 9.64 3.13 43.94
C ARG A 227 10.93 3.37 44.74
N GLU A 228 11.92 4.01 44.10
CA GLU A 228 13.17 4.40 44.75
C GLU A 228 12.90 5.43 45.84
N GLU A 229 12.05 6.44 45.61
CA GLU A 229 11.66 7.44 46.60
C GLU A 229 10.94 6.81 47.80
N SER A 230 10.08 5.82 47.58
CA SER A 230 9.39 5.10 48.65
C SER A 230 10.37 4.27 49.49
N LEU A 231 11.36 3.61 48.86
CA LEU A 231 12.38 2.85 49.62
C LEU A 231 13.28 3.75 50.47
N GLN A 232 13.67 4.92 49.99
CA GLN A 232 14.47 5.88 50.75
C GLN A 232 13.70 6.46 51.93
N ARG A 233 12.38 6.55 51.85
CA ARG A 233 11.52 7.10 52.92
C ARG A 233 11.28 6.10 54.05
N ASP A 234 11.38 4.81 53.76
CA ASP A 234 11.16 3.71 54.72
C ASP A 234 12.44 3.27 55.41
N GLU A 235 13.62 3.84 55.07
CA GLU A 235 14.83 3.62 55.88
C GLU A 235 14.70 4.33 57.22
N PRO A 236 14.53 3.60 58.35
CA PRO A 236 14.45 4.20 59.66
C PRO A 236 15.77 4.88 59.99
N GLY A 237 15.68 6.19 60.19
CA GLY A 237 16.86 6.99 60.60
C GLY A 237 17.61 6.32 61.75
N GLU A 238 18.79 5.86 61.47
CA GLU A 238 19.70 5.18 62.39
C GLU A 238 20.37 6.15 63.36
N ASP A 239 19.81 7.37 63.53
CA ASP A 239 20.32 8.40 64.42
C ASP A 239 19.42 8.60 65.63
N ALA A 240 19.40 7.58 66.55
CA ALA A 240 18.92 7.74 67.89
C ALA A 240 19.84 6.99 68.85
N LYS A 241 21.05 7.53 69.07
CA LYS A 241 21.87 7.25 70.26
C LYS A 241 22.45 8.53 70.81
#